data_e84ac62e986129db9e2370c5839a95bc
#
_entry.id   e84ac62e986129db9e2370c5839a95bc
#
_cell.length_a   1.000
_cell.length_b   1.000
_cell.length_c   1.000
_cell.angle_alpha   90.00
_cell.angle_beta   90.00
_cell.angle_gamma   90.00
#
_symmetry.space_group_name_H-M   'P 1'
#
loop_
_entity.id
_entity.type
_entity.pdbx_description
1 polymer ?
#
loop_
_entity_poly.entity_id
_entity_poly.type
_entity_poly.pdbx_seq_one_letter_code
_entity_poly.pdbx_strand_id
1 'polypeptide(L)'
;MTLDKVLMPVPDGNPDVFEREWPLRVADIDRYRRLRLDATARHTQDIGQDQLREWGFEVPLWVVRRTMIDVIKPIEFPDTLRLRRWCSATSTRWCEKRVRIDGRRGGLIESEAFWININPDNFMPSRISDDFLEGLRRTTDVDRLR
;
A
#
# COMPACT_ATOMS: atom_id res chain seq x y z
N MET A 1 11.28 -13.87 -18.78
CA MET A 1 11.47 -13.01 -17.60
C MET A 1 10.88 -13.71 -16.40
N THR A 2 11.68 -13.93 -15.39
CA THR A 2 11.21 -14.55 -14.16
C THR A 2 10.49 -13.53 -13.30
N LEU A 3 9.42 -13.94 -12.63
CA LEU A 3 8.62 -13.10 -11.73
C LEU A 3 9.50 -12.44 -10.65
N ASP A 4 10.55 -13.10 -10.23
CA ASP A 4 11.47 -12.61 -9.20
C ASP A 4 12.15 -11.27 -9.53
N LYS A 5 12.22 -10.92 -10.81
CA LYS A 5 12.78 -9.64 -11.24
C LYS A 5 11.78 -8.49 -11.22
N VAL A 6 10.50 -8.79 -11.13
CA VAL A 6 9.41 -7.81 -11.19
C VAL A 6 8.92 -7.45 -9.80
N LEU A 7 8.95 -8.42 -8.89
CA LEU A 7 8.43 -8.24 -7.55
C LEU A 7 9.48 -7.63 -6.62
N MET A 8 9.06 -6.60 -5.90
CA MET A 8 9.85 -6.15 -4.76
C MET A 8 9.55 -7.06 -3.58
N PRO A 9 10.56 -7.68 -2.98
CA PRO A 9 10.31 -8.59 -1.87
C PRO A 9 9.67 -7.87 -0.68
N VAL A 10 8.70 -8.54 -0.06
CA VAL A 10 8.18 -8.12 1.23
C VAL A 10 9.30 -8.28 2.25
N PRO A 11 9.52 -7.31 3.16
CA PRO A 11 10.51 -7.47 4.23
C PRO A 11 10.10 -8.61 5.17
N ASP A 12 10.61 -9.81 4.89
CA ASP A 12 10.24 -11.01 5.63
C ASP A 12 10.67 -10.93 7.09
N GLY A 13 9.79 -11.38 7.98
CA GLY A 13 10.04 -11.39 9.41
C GLY A 13 10.04 -10.02 10.08
N ASN A 14 9.78 -8.94 9.32
CA ASN A 14 9.67 -7.61 9.90
C ASN A 14 8.27 -7.42 10.52
N PRO A 15 8.17 -7.25 11.85
CA PRO A 15 6.87 -7.11 12.52
C PRO A 15 6.14 -5.81 12.18
N ASP A 16 6.82 -4.85 11.56
CA ASP A 16 6.25 -3.55 11.17
C ASP A 16 5.60 -3.58 9.78
N VAL A 17 5.68 -4.69 9.06
CA VAL A 17 4.84 -4.90 7.88
C VAL A 17 3.40 -5.01 8.35
N PHE A 18 2.57 -4.10 7.88
CA PHE A 18 1.17 -4.03 8.28
C PHE A 18 0.35 -5.05 7.49
N GLU A 19 -0.35 -5.92 8.17
CA GLU A 19 -1.09 -7.01 7.53
C GLU A 19 -2.56 -6.99 7.91
N ARG A 20 -3.41 -7.23 6.90
CA ARG A 20 -4.86 -7.38 7.06
C ARG A 20 -5.35 -8.49 6.15
N GLU A 21 -6.45 -9.09 6.54
CA GLU A 21 -7.10 -10.13 5.77
C GLU A 21 -8.61 -9.89 5.79
N TRP A 22 -9.24 -9.93 4.61
CA TRP A 22 -10.68 -9.83 4.48
C TRP A 22 -11.17 -10.52 3.20
N PRO A 23 -12.45 -10.89 3.16
CA PRO A 23 -12.98 -11.57 1.97
C PRO A 23 -13.10 -10.65 0.76
N LEU A 24 -12.88 -11.22 -0.41
CA LEU A 24 -13.25 -10.60 -1.67
C LEU A 24 -14.78 -10.54 -1.76
N ARG A 25 -15.32 -9.38 -2.14
CA ARG A 25 -16.76 -9.16 -2.21
C ARG A 25 -17.25 -9.15 -3.65
N VAL A 26 -18.53 -9.49 -3.84
CA VAL A 26 -19.16 -9.51 -5.17
C VAL A 26 -19.09 -8.15 -5.85
N ALA A 27 -19.19 -7.06 -5.09
CA ALA A 27 -19.09 -5.70 -5.64
C ALA A 27 -17.69 -5.36 -6.18
N ASP A 28 -16.68 -6.17 -5.87
CA ASP A 28 -15.29 -5.91 -6.27
C ASP A 28 -14.91 -6.55 -7.61
N ILE A 29 -15.78 -7.38 -8.18
CA ILE A 29 -15.42 -8.23 -9.31
C ILE A 29 -16.07 -7.77 -10.61
N ASP A 30 -15.43 -8.14 -11.72
CA ASP A 30 -15.94 -7.94 -13.05
C ASP A 30 -16.86 -9.09 -13.50
N ARG A 31 -17.35 -9.02 -14.74
CA ARG A 31 -18.21 -10.07 -15.31
C ARG A 31 -17.53 -11.45 -15.44
N TYR A 32 -16.18 -11.45 -15.40
CA TYR A 32 -15.37 -12.67 -15.42
C TYR A 32 -15.02 -13.17 -14.02
N ARG A 33 -15.62 -12.58 -12.98
CA ARG A 33 -15.43 -12.91 -11.58
C ARG A 33 -14.01 -12.62 -11.07
N ARG A 34 -13.34 -11.67 -11.70
CA ARG A 34 -11.98 -11.23 -11.30
C ARG A 34 -12.03 -9.89 -10.58
N LEU A 35 -11.15 -9.72 -9.61
CA LEU A 35 -10.98 -8.44 -8.90
C LEU A 35 -10.65 -7.34 -9.90
N ARG A 36 -11.47 -6.26 -9.89
CA ARG A 36 -11.29 -5.11 -10.77
C ARG A 36 -10.14 -4.22 -10.29
N LEU A 37 -9.55 -3.46 -11.21
CA LEU A 37 -8.47 -2.51 -10.87
C LEU A 37 -8.95 -1.39 -9.95
N ASP A 38 -10.14 -0.86 -10.16
CA ASP A 38 -10.68 0.19 -9.30
C ASP A 38 -10.93 -0.32 -7.87
N ALA A 39 -11.44 -1.54 -7.73
CA ALA A 39 -11.61 -2.17 -6.43
C ALA A 39 -10.25 -2.48 -5.78
N THR A 40 -9.26 -2.89 -6.55
CA THR A 40 -7.89 -3.08 -6.06
C THR A 40 -7.34 -1.79 -5.46
N ALA A 41 -7.49 -0.67 -6.16
CA ALA A 41 -7.06 0.64 -5.66
C ALA A 41 -7.76 0.99 -4.35
N ARG A 42 -9.05 0.70 -4.22
CA ARG A 42 -9.80 0.92 -2.98
C ARG A 42 -9.24 0.06 -1.84
N HIS A 43 -8.97 -1.21 -2.07
CA HIS A 43 -8.38 -2.08 -1.06
C HIS A 43 -7.02 -1.57 -0.56
N THR A 44 -6.19 -1.03 -1.45
CA THR A 44 -4.91 -0.44 -1.04
C THR A 44 -5.09 0.81 -0.19
N GLN A 45 -6.13 1.59 -0.44
CA GLN A 45 -6.46 2.75 0.39
C GLN A 45 -7.05 2.33 1.73
N ASP A 46 -7.89 1.31 1.75
CA ASP A 46 -8.52 0.82 2.98
C ASP A 46 -7.47 0.33 3.98
N ILE A 47 -6.50 -0.45 3.54
CA ILE A 47 -5.43 -0.90 4.44
C ILE A 47 -4.55 0.28 4.89
N GLY A 48 -4.34 1.27 4.02
CA GLY A 48 -3.63 2.48 4.38
C GLY A 48 -4.35 3.27 5.48
N GLN A 49 -5.66 3.38 5.37
CA GLN A 49 -6.47 4.07 6.37
C GLN A 49 -6.47 3.32 7.70
N ASP A 50 -6.55 1.99 7.67
CA ASP A 50 -6.45 1.16 8.86
C ASP A 50 -5.13 1.37 9.58
N GLN A 51 -4.03 1.46 8.85
CA GLN A 51 -2.70 1.69 9.42
C GLN A 51 -2.59 3.07 10.08
N LEU A 52 -3.08 4.12 9.44
CA LEU A 52 -3.10 5.46 10.02
C LEU A 52 -3.88 5.50 11.33
N ARG A 53 -5.03 4.83 11.34
CA ARG A 53 -5.88 4.75 12.54
C ARG A 53 -5.16 4.02 13.66
N GLU A 54 -4.51 2.90 13.36
CA GLU A 54 -3.79 2.12 14.36
C GLU A 54 -2.56 2.87 14.90
N TRP A 55 -1.91 3.67 14.05
CA TRP A 55 -0.81 4.53 14.47
C TRP A 55 -1.27 5.76 15.26
N GLY A 56 -2.58 6.04 15.28
CA GLY A 56 -3.13 7.19 16.00
C GLY A 56 -2.97 8.53 15.28
N PHE A 57 -2.74 8.52 13.98
CA PHE A 57 -2.62 9.74 13.17
C PHE A 57 -3.93 9.99 12.42
N GLU A 58 -4.72 10.96 12.88
CA GLU A 58 -5.87 11.46 12.14
C GLU A 58 -5.47 12.47 11.07
N VAL A 59 -4.39 13.16 11.30
CA VAL A 59 -3.66 14.03 10.38
C VAL A 59 -2.20 13.60 10.42
N PRO A 60 -1.43 13.67 9.39
CA PRO A 60 -1.45 14.65 8.30
C PRO A 60 -2.37 14.27 7.14
N LEU A 61 -2.61 15.27 6.28
CA LEU A 61 -3.29 15.05 5.02
C LEU A 61 -2.30 14.41 4.04
N TRP A 62 -2.58 13.19 3.65
CA TRP A 62 -1.80 12.48 2.65
C TRP A 62 -2.54 12.44 1.32
N VAL A 63 -1.84 12.84 0.27
CA VAL A 63 -2.36 12.78 -1.08
C VAL A 63 -1.56 11.76 -1.88
N VAL A 64 -2.25 10.78 -2.45
CA VAL A 64 -1.63 9.86 -3.39
C VAL A 64 -1.50 10.57 -4.73
N ARG A 65 -0.29 10.65 -5.23
CA ARG A 65 -0.01 11.29 -6.52
C ARG A 65 0.08 10.29 -7.65
N ARG A 66 0.54 9.10 -7.36
CA ARG A 66 0.73 8.05 -8.36
C ARG A 66 0.53 6.70 -7.70
N THR A 67 -0.19 5.84 -8.39
CA THR A 67 -0.34 4.44 -8.00
C THR A 67 -0.03 3.56 -9.21
N MET A 68 0.85 2.59 -9.01
CA MET A 68 1.13 1.53 -9.97
C MET A 68 0.53 0.24 -9.44
N ILE A 69 -0.19 -0.48 -10.30
CA ILE A 69 -0.79 -1.76 -9.94
C ILE A 69 -0.37 -2.79 -10.98
N ASP A 70 0.31 -3.84 -10.53
CA ASP A 70 0.71 -4.97 -11.35
C ASP A 70 -0.14 -6.18 -10.98
N VAL A 71 -0.99 -6.61 -11.89
CA VAL A 71 -1.73 -7.84 -11.75
C VAL A 71 -0.85 -8.97 -12.27
N ILE A 72 -0.16 -9.64 -11.36
CA ILE A 72 0.75 -10.74 -11.73
C ILE A 72 -0.06 -11.97 -12.09
N LYS A 73 -1.07 -12.27 -11.29
CA LYS A 73 -2.03 -13.31 -11.52
C LYS A 73 -3.40 -12.83 -10.99
N PRO A 74 -4.45 -12.83 -11.82
CA PRO A 74 -5.75 -12.33 -11.40
C PRO A 74 -6.27 -13.06 -10.15
N ILE A 75 -6.93 -12.29 -9.30
CA ILE A 75 -7.62 -12.84 -8.12
C ILE A 75 -9.07 -13.08 -8.51
N GLU A 76 -9.52 -14.30 -8.38
CA GLU A 76 -10.84 -14.74 -8.82
C GLU A 76 -11.76 -15.04 -7.64
N PHE A 77 -13.02 -14.61 -7.77
CA PHE A 77 -14.06 -14.87 -6.78
C PHE A 77 -14.54 -16.34 -6.83
N PRO A 78 -14.81 -17.02 -5.72
CA PRO A 78 -14.66 -16.52 -4.34
C PRO A 78 -13.24 -16.66 -3.83
N ASP A 79 -12.80 -15.74 -2.99
CA ASP A 79 -11.49 -15.78 -2.39
C ASP A 79 -11.42 -14.91 -1.12
N THR A 80 -10.31 -15.04 -0.40
CA THR A 80 -9.94 -14.18 0.71
C THR A 80 -8.64 -13.48 0.36
N LEU A 81 -8.59 -12.18 0.60
CA LEU A 81 -7.43 -11.34 0.31
C LEU A 81 -6.55 -11.21 1.55
N ARG A 82 -5.26 -11.48 1.40
CA ARG A 82 -4.24 -11.15 2.38
C ARG A 82 -3.46 -9.95 1.87
N LEU A 83 -3.53 -8.84 2.59
CA LEU A 83 -2.86 -7.60 2.22
C LEU A 83 -1.71 -7.34 3.17
N ARG A 84 -0.54 -7.05 2.62
CA ARG A 84 0.65 -6.65 3.36
C ARG A 84 1.12 -5.31 2.84
N ARG A 85 1.30 -4.36 3.74
CA ARG A 85 1.65 -2.96 3.40
C ARG A 85 2.92 -2.56 4.14
N TRP A 86 3.84 -1.95 3.42
CA TRP A 86 5.09 -1.43 3.99
C TRP A 86 5.56 -0.19 3.26
N CYS A 87 6.40 0.60 3.92
CA CYS A 87 7.09 1.71 3.31
C CYS A 87 8.38 1.21 2.66
N SER A 88 8.59 1.53 1.39
CA SER A 88 9.77 1.10 0.64
C SER A 88 10.80 2.20 0.46
N ALA A 89 10.42 3.46 0.62
CA ALA A 89 11.32 4.59 0.58
C ALA A 89 10.69 5.81 1.25
N THR A 90 11.52 6.66 1.83
CA THR A 90 11.08 7.90 2.45
C THR A 90 11.83 9.09 1.91
N SER A 91 11.27 10.26 2.13
CA SER A 91 11.92 11.56 2.00
C SER A 91 11.36 12.49 3.06
N THR A 92 11.74 13.74 3.05
CA THR A 92 11.26 14.70 4.06
C THR A 92 9.78 15.04 3.93
N ARG A 93 9.20 14.91 2.73
CA ARG A 93 7.83 15.33 2.43
C ARG A 93 6.97 14.26 1.76
N TRP A 94 7.56 13.13 1.41
CA TRP A 94 6.86 12.05 0.71
C TRP A 94 7.38 10.69 1.09
N CYS A 95 6.60 9.65 0.77
CA CYS A 95 7.02 8.27 0.94
C CYS A 95 6.45 7.40 -0.18
N GLU A 96 7.09 6.26 -0.40
CA GLU A 96 6.58 5.20 -1.26
C GLU A 96 6.02 4.09 -0.38
N LYS A 97 4.79 3.70 -0.64
CA LYS A 97 4.13 2.60 0.05
C LYS A 97 3.86 1.48 -0.94
N ARG A 98 4.17 0.26 -0.53
CA ARG A 98 3.85 -0.93 -1.28
C ARG A 98 2.78 -1.73 -0.59
N VAL A 99 1.93 -2.37 -1.41
CA VAL A 99 0.93 -3.31 -0.94
C VAL A 99 1.01 -4.54 -1.82
N ARG A 100 1.16 -5.70 -1.19
CA ARG A 100 1.01 -6.98 -1.86
C ARG A 100 -0.32 -7.59 -1.45
N ILE A 101 -1.08 -8.04 -2.43
CA ILE A 101 -2.36 -8.71 -2.22
C ILE A 101 -2.25 -10.14 -2.73
N ASP A 102 -2.35 -11.09 -1.81
CA ASP A 102 -2.39 -12.51 -2.13
C ASP A 102 -3.82 -13.02 -1.98
N GLY A 103 -4.34 -13.65 -3.03
CA GLY A 103 -5.54 -14.47 -2.92
C GLY A 103 -5.16 -15.86 -2.41
N ARG A 104 -5.96 -16.45 -1.56
CA ARG A 104 -5.72 -17.82 -1.06
C ARG A 104 -5.66 -18.86 -2.17
N ARG A 105 -6.33 -18.58 -3.29
CA ARG A 105 -6.38 -19.48 -4.44
C ARG A 105 -5.26 -19.20 -5.46
N GLY A 106 -4.26 -18.42 -5.07
CA GLY A 106 -3.04 -18.22 -5.85
C GLY A 106 -2.98 -16.95 -6.68
N GLY A 107 -4.00 -16.10 -6.65
CA GLY A 107 -3.91 -14.78 -7.29
C GLY A 107 -2.90 -13.89 -6.59
N LEU A 108 -2.31 -12.97 -7.32
CA LEU A 108 -1.25 -12.10 -6.79
C LEU A 108 -1.29 -10.75 -7.49
N ILE A 109 -1.39 -9.70 -6.69
CA ILE A 109 -1.34 -8.31 -7.16
C ILE A 109 -0.31 -7.57 -6.33
N GLU A 110 0.45 -6.71 -6.98
CA GLU A 110 1.43 -5.86 -6.33
C GLU A 110 1.16 -4.41 -6.69
N SER A 111 1.23 -3.52 -5.70
CA SER A 111 1.07 -2.09 -5.94
C SER A 111 2.16 -1.27 -5.28
N GLU A 112 2.44 -0.12 -5.88
CA GLU A 112 3.30 0.90 -5.33
C GLU A 112 2.60 2.24 -5.47
N ALA A 113 2.56 3.00 -4.38
CA ALA A 113 1.94 4.32 -4.37
C ALA A 113 2.92 5.36 -3.85
N PHE A 114 2.93 6.50 -4.51
CA PHE A 114 3.70 7.68 -4.12
C PHE A 114 2.78 8.64 -3.37
N TRP A 115 3.09 8.89 -2.11
CA TRP A 115 2.30 9.70 -1.20
C TRP A 115 3.03 10.97 -0.81
N ILE A 116 2.34 12.10 -0.87
CA ILE A 116 2.87 13.40 -0.46
C ILE A 116 2.14 13.87 0.79
N ASN A 117 2.91 14.29 1.78
CA ASN A 117 2.37 14.94 2.96
C ASN A 117 2.04 16.40 2.63
N ILE A 118 0.80 16.77 2.85
CA ILE A 118 0.26 18.09 2.48
C ILE A 118 -0.16 18.85 3.74
N ASN A 119 0.20 20.12 3.78
CA ASN A 119 -0.33 21.04 4.79
C ASN A 119 -1.80 21.34 4.48
N PRO A 120 -2.74 21.05 5.40
CA PRO A 120 -4.17 21.26 5.13
C PRO A 120 -4.57 22.73 5.01
N ASP A 121 -3.75 23.66 5.51
CA ASP A 121 -4.09 25.09 5.48
C ASP A 121 -3.79 25.74 4.12
N ASN A 122 -2.72 25.32 3.46
CA ASN A 122 -2.28 25.92 2.19
C ASN A 122 -2.16 24.91 1.04
N PHE A 123 -2.40 23.63 1.27
CA PHE A 123 -2.30 22.52 0.30
C PHE A 123 -0.93 22.38 -0.36
N MET A 124 0.11 22.87 0.30
CA MET A 124 1.49 22.72 -0.18
C MET A 124 2.14 21.50 0.46
N PRO A 125 3.12 20.87 -0.24
CA PRO A 125 3.90 19.79 0.38
C PRO A 125 4.51 20.24 1.70
N SER A 126 4.38 19.42 2.71
CA SER A 126 4.81 19.73 4.07
C SER A 126 5.73 18.63 4.61
N ARG A 127 6.63 19.01 5.49
CA ARG A 127 7.54 18.08 6.13
C ARG A 127 6.79 17.04 6.95
N ILE A 128 7.16 15.79 6.80
CA ILE A 128 6.65 14.68 7.61
C ILE A 128 7.15 14.86 9.05
N SER A 129 6.25 14.66 10.03
CA SER A 129 6.64 14.74 11.44
C SER A 129 7.69 13.67 11.76
N ASP A 130 8.55 13.96 12.73
CA ASP A 130 9.61 13.03 13.12
C ASP A 130 9.04 11.68 13.62
N ASP A 131 7.94 11.72 14.37
CA ASP A 131 7.27 10.51 14.86
C ASP A 131 6.73 9.64 13.73
N PHE A 132 6.10 10.27 12.73
CA PHE A 132 5.59 9.55 11.58
C PHE A 132 6.73 8.97 10.73
N LEU A 133 7.78 9.77 10.52
CA LEU A 133 8.94 9.36 9.76
C LEU A 133 9.66 8.16 10.42
N GLU A 134 9.73 8.14 11.75
CA GLU A 134 10.26 6.99 12.49
C GLU A 134 9.47 5.72 12.17
N GLY A 135 8.15 5.80 12.17
CA GLY A 135 7.29 4.68 11.79
C GLY A 135 7.55 4.20 10.37
N LEU A 136 7.69 5.12 9.42
CA LEU A 136 7.99 4.80 8.02
C LEU A 136 9.32 4.08 7.88
N ARG A 137 10.33 4.49 8.62
CA ARG A 137 11.69 3.93 8.55
C ARG A 137 11.83 2.53 9.14
N ARG A 138 10.81 2.02 9.82
CA ARG A 138 10.84 0.66 10.38
C ARG A 138 10.87 -0.44 9.32
N THR A 139 10.43 -0.15 8.11
CA THR A 139 10.40 -1.11 7.00
C THR A 139 11.33 -0.76 5.85
N THR A 140 12.08 0.34 5.94
CA THR A 140 13.01 0.74 4.90
C THR A 140 14.17 1.55 5.47
N ASP A 141 15.34 1.38 4.87
CA ASP A 141 16.52 2.24 5.05
C ASP A 141 16.77 3.16 3.85
N VAL A 142 15.90 3.08 2.84
CA VAL A 142 16.00 3.93 1.64
C VAL A 142 15.46 5.31 1.95
N ASP A 143 16.37 6.28 2.04
CA ASP A 143 16.05 7.68 2.29
C ASP A 143 16.48 8.51 1.07
N ARG A 144 15.51 9.11 0.41
CA ARG A 144 15.74 9.91 -0.80
C ARG A 144 15.61 11.38 -0.46
N LEU A 145 16.74 12.05 -0.39
CA LEU A 145 16.81 13.49 -0.12
C LEU A 145 16.29 14.28 -1.32
N ARG A 146 15.20 14.99 -1.16
CA ARG A 146 14.68 15.97 -2.12
C ARG A 146 13.83 17.02 -1.43
#